data_905885f6a76ebe2e73deaf287c48ba41
#
_entry.id   905885f6a76ebe2e73deaf287c48ba41
#
_cell.length_a   1.000
_cell.length_b   1.000
_cell.length_c   1.000
_cell.angle_alpha   90.00
_cell.angle_beta   90.00
_cell.angle_gamma   90.00
#
_symmetry.space_group_name_H-M   'P 1'
#
loop_
_entity.id
_entity.type
_entity.pdbx_description
1 polymer ?
#
loop_
_entity_poly.entity_id
_entity_poly.type
_entity_poly.pdbx_seq_one_letter_code
_entity_poly.pdbx_strand_id
1 'polypeptide(L)'
;KSRSFNSNIMGSWEVDKRTRIHFNGGFSFSPNRNESNSQNASFDAPPNVNHESLFDDFESISQDIKVNRSENRSRSEGQSNRYNWMMGIMRRLNEKGTTLGLNIQSSDSWGDNESFSLSKTTYFRLKDKQGNDSLLYRNQYLKSPQKNNSWRVGINFTQPIGKKMHFRAAYNWNTHYERDNRDTYELSSLAKSDVFGELPPDYEKGYVDSLSNRSHSRTNGHDLNVGFNYSDDTWMVNASLGITPQRRTIERKMGKLYADTTMRTIDYQPMIWLSWRKKKMRVSLNYNGRTRQPSLSDLMPLTDNSNPLYITRGNPDLKQMFAHSMRISFQHSKKGISANLGGQLEQNSVTQVMIYDAQTG
;
A
#
# COMPACT_ATOMS: atom_id res chain seq x y z
N LYS A 1 14.31 -17.24 9.19
CA LYS A 1 13.50 -17.21 10.44
C LYS A 1 13.31 -15.76 10.83
N SER A 2 12.11 -15.20 10.69
CA SER A 2 11.77 -13.89 11.25
C SER A 2 11.30 -14.07 12.70
N ARG A 3 11.81 -13.25 13.60
CA ARG A 3 11.32 -13.16 14.99
C ARG A 3 10.67 -11.79 15.17
N SER A 4 9.36 -11.71 15.22
CA SER A 4 8.68 -10.46 15.54
C SER A 4 8.36 -10.41 17.03
N PHE A 5 8.43 -9.23 17.60
CA PHE A 5 7.96 -8.94 18.95
C PHE A 5 6.77 -7.98 18.87
N ASN A 6 5.67 -8.33 19.54
CA ASN A 6 4.50 -7.49 19.63
C ASN A 6 4.07 -7.39 21.08
N SER A 7 3.82 -6.18 21.55
CA SER A 7 3.21 -5.94 22.85
C SER A 7 2.00 -5.05 22.71
N ASN A 8 0.98 -5.27 23.51
CA ASN A 8 -0.22 -4.46 23.55
C ASN A 8 -0.67 -4.25 24.99
N ILE A 9 -1.02 -3.03 25.33
CA ILE A 9 -1.57 -2.63 26.62
C ILE A 9 -2.92 -1.98 26.35
N MET A 10 -3.97 -2.46 27.03
CA MET A 10 -5.28 -1.83 26.98
C MET A 10 -5.83 -1.63 28.38
N GLY A 11 -6.55 -0.54 28.55
CA GLY A 11 -7.21 -0.22 29.79
C GLY A 11 -8.52 0.51 29.55
N SER A 12 -9.47 0.31 30.47
CA SER A 12 -10.71 1.07 30.50
C SER A 12 -11.00 1.45 31.93
N TRP A 13 -11.31 2.71 32.13
CA TRP A 13 -11.60 3.30 33.43
C TRP A 13 -12.96 4.00 33.40
N GLU A 14 -13.84 3.64 34.31
CA GLU A 14 -15.11 4.30 34.57
C GLU A 14 -14.88 5.38 35.62
N VAL A 15 -14.77 6.64 35.18
CA VAL A 15 -14.57 7.80 36.07
C VAL A 15 -15.82 8.03 36.91
N ASP A 16 -16.99 7.92 36.28
CA ASP A 16 -18.32 7.98 36.90
C ASP A 16 -19.31 7.16 36.06
N LYS A 17 -20.59 7.08 36.52
CA LYS A 17 -21.66 6.33 35.82
C LYS A 17 -21.94 6.76 34.37
N ARG A 18 -21.40 7.91 33.96
CA ARG A 18 -21.64 8.52 32.64
C ARG A 18 -20.37 8.69 31.83
N THR A 19 -19.17 8.58 32.44
CA THR A 19 -17.91 8.87 31.79
C THR A 19 -16.98 7.67 31.82
N ARG A 20 -16.55 7.24 30.64
CA ARG A 20 -15.58 6.15 30.45
C ARG A 20 -14.39 6.67 29.67
N ILE A 21 -13.19 6.33 30.13
CA ILE A 21 -11.93 6.54 29.44
C ILE A 21 -11.43 5.18 28.98
N HIS A 22 -10.92 5.09 27.79
CA HIS A 22 -10.23 3.90 27.28
C HIS A 22 -8.90 4.30 26.70
N PHE A 23 -7.94 3.40 26.88
CA PHE A 23 -6.59 3.52 26.34
C PHE A 23 -6.20 2.20 25.69
N ASN A 24 -5.55 2.28 24.55
CA ASN A 24 -4.92 1.14 23.89
C ASN A 24 -3.58 1.61 23.33
N GLY A 25 -2.50 0.89 23.63
CA GLY A 25 -1.17 1.17 23.12
C GLY A 25 -0.47 -0.11 22.73
N GLY A 26 0.28 -0.07 21.65
CA GLY A 26 1.02 -1.23 21.16
C GLY A 26 2.36 -0.83 20.59
N PHE A 27 3.31 -1.75 20.72
CA PHE A 27 4.62 -1.69 20.09
C PHE A 27 4.85 -2.98 19.33
N SER A 28 5.38 -2.86 18.11
CA SER A 28 5.85 -4.00 17.34
C SER A 28 7.24 -3.77 16.80
N PHE A 29 8.05 -4.81 16.85
CA PHE A 29 9.38 -4.90 16.25
C PHE A 29 9.38 -6.09 15.31
N SER A 30 9.73 -5.88 14.05
CA SER A 30 9.73 -6.92 13.03
C SER A 30 11.02 -6.81 12.19
N PRO A 31 12.03 -7.62 12.49
CA PRO A 31 13.17 -7.78 11.59
C PRO A 31 12.73 -8.62 10.40
N ASN A 32 13.24 -8.26 9.23
CA ASN A 32 13.03 -9.01 8.00
C ASN A 32 14.35 -9.39 7.38
N ARG A 33 14.38 -10.55 6.75
CA ARG A 33 15.47 -10.99 5.89
C ARG A 33 14.87 -11.79 4.75
N ASN A 34 15.15 -11.38 3.55
CA ASN A 34 14.70 -12.06 2.35
C ASN A 34 15.88 -12.25 1.39
N GLU A 35 15.95 -13.40 0.76
CA GLU A 35 16.89 -13.70 -0.33
C GLU A 35 16.08 -14.27 -1.49
N SER A 36 16.32 -13.76 -2.69
CA SER A 36 15.59 -14.14 -3.90
C SER A 36 16.57 -14.28 -5.04
N ASN A 37 16.40 -15.36 -5.81
CA ASN A 37 17.06 -15.57 -7.09
C ASN A 37 15.97 -15.74 -8.15
N SER A 38 16.12 -15.05 -9.26
CA SER A 38 15.17 -15.16 -10.38
C SER A 38 15.89 -15.11 -11.71
N GLN A 39 15.36 -15.82 -12.67
CA GLN A 39 15.76 -15.77 -14.07
C GLN A 39 14.54 -15.38 -14.90
N ASN A 40 14.75 -14.48 -15.85
CA ASN A 40 13.72 -14.04 -16.78
C ASN A 40 14.29 -14.04 -18.19
N ALA A 41 13.46 -14.34 -19.17
CA ALA A 41 13.83 -14.24 -20.57
C ALA A 41 12.66 -13.72 -21.40
N SER A 42 12.96 -12.93 -22.41
CA SER A 42 11.98 -12.44 -23.39
C SER A 42 12.28 -13.02 -24.77
N PHE A 43 11.22 -13.37 -25.49
CA PHE A 43 11.26 -13.96 -26.82
C PHE A 43 10.27 -13.26 -27.74
N ASP A 44 10.57 -13.18 -29.03
CA ASP A 44 9.64 -12.66 -30.05
C ASP A 44 8.56 -13.66 -30.45
N ALA A 45 8.87 -14.93 -30.32
CA ALA A 45 7.95 -16.01 -30.60
C ALA A 45 8.03 -17.06 -29.49
N PRO A 46 6.99 -17.86 -29.28
CA PRO A 46 7.02 -18.91 -28.28
C PRO A 46 8.21 -19.86 -28.52
N PRO A 47 9.08 -20.07 -27.51
CA PRO A 47 10.19 -21.00 -27.64
C PRO A 47 9.68 -22.44 -27.72
N ASN A 48 10.32 -23.24 -28.54
CA ASN A 48 9.97 -24.68 -28.73
C ASN A 48 10.66 -25.54 -27.63
N VAL A 49 10.45 -25.21 -26.39
CA VAL A 49 10.95 -25.92 -25.21
C VAL A 49 9.88 -25.96 -24.13
N ASN A 50 9.98 -26.92 -23.21
CA ASN A 50 9.07 -26.97 -22.06
C ASN A 50 9.30 -25.79 -21.14
N HIS A 51 8.21 -25.18 -20.64
CA HIS A 51 8.30 -24.07 -19.67
C HIS A 51 9.05 -24.43 -18.38
N GLU A 52 8.97 -25.67 -17.93
CA GLU A 52 9.65 -26.14 -16.72
C GLU A 52 11.17 -26.22 -16.87
N SER A 53 11.66 -26.50 -18.10
CA SER A 53 13.09 -26.61 -18.43
C SER A 53 13.63 -25.42 -19.22
N LEU A 54 12.87 -24.34 -19.33
CA LEU A 54 13.19 -23.19 -20.19
C LEU A 54 14.63 -22.67 -20.02
N PHE A 55 15.12 -22.57 -18.79
CA PHE A 55 16.44 -22.03 -18.51
C PHE A 55 17.54 -23.09 -18.59
N ASP A 56 17.20 -24.37 -18.40
CA ASP A 56 18.13 -25.48 -18.57
C ASP A 56 18.40 -25.71 -20.05
N ASP A 57 17.36 -25.61 -20.88
CA ASP A 57 17.42 -25.80 -22.33
C ASP A 57 17.61 -24.50 -23.12
N PHE A 58 17.92 -23.38 -22.41
CA PHE A 58 17.96 -22.05 -23.02
C PHE A 58 18.90 -21.97 -24.23
N GLU A 59 20.04 -22.64 -24.18
CA GLU A 59 21.02 -22.60 -25.27
C GLU A 59 20.51 -23.31 -26.53
N SER A 60 19.56 -24.27 -26.43
CA SER A 60 18.95 -24.96 -27.55
C SER A 60 17.90 -24.12 -28.29
N ILE A 61 17.42 -23.04 -27.69
CA ILE A 61 16.46 -22.13 -28.31
C ILE A 61 17.13 -21.34 -29.44
N SER A 62 16.41 -21.19 -30.57
CA SER A 62 16.93 -20.42 -31.72
C SER A 62 17.30 -19.00 -31.31
N GLN A 63 18.48 -18.55 -31.76
CA GLN A 63 19.00 -17.21 -31.51
C GLN A 63 18.08 -16.11 -32.07
N ASP A 64 17.39 -16.40 -33.19
CA ASP A 64 16.55 -15.42 -33.87
C ASP A 64 15.36 -14.95 -33.07
N ILE A 65 14.87 -15.78 -32.14
CA ILE A 65 13.74 -15.44 -31.29
C ILE A 65 14.14 -14.89 -29.92
N LYS A 66 15.42 -15.01 -29.50
CA LYS A 66 15.91 -14.49 -28.22
C LYS A 66 15.99 -12.96 -28.25
N VAL A 67 15.37 -12.30 -27.27
CA VAL A 67 15.46 -10.85 -27.11
C VAL A 67 16.41 -10.51 -25.96
N ASN A 68 16.13 -11.02 -24.77
CA ASN A 68 17.02 -10.86 -23.62
C ASN A 68 16.92 -12.05 -22.64
N ARG A 69 17.93 -12.18 -21.77
CA ARG A 69 17.94 -13.04 -20.58
C ARG A 69 18.50 -12.27 -19.41
N SER A 70 17.81 -12.32 -18.30
CA SER A 70 18.20 -11.65 -17.06
C SER A 70 18.31 -12.67 -15.91
N GLU A 71 19.42 -12.60 -15.18
CA GLU A 71 19.67 -13.34 -13.95
C GLU A 71 19.75 -12.31 -12.83
N ASN A 72 18.90 -12.45 -11.82
CA ASN A 72 18.84 -11.49 -10.73
C ASN A 72 18.97 -12.22 -9.40
N ARG A 73 19.81 -11.71 -8.54
CA ARG A 73 19.97 -12.14 -7.15
C ARG A 73 19.79 -10.94 -6.24
N SER A 74 18.94 -11.07 -5.25
CA SER A 74 18.73 -10.04 -4.25
C SER A 74 18.76 -10.60 -2.84
N ARG A 75 19.34 -9.85 -1.91
CA ARG A 75 19.31 -10.09 -0.48
C ARG A 75 18.91 -8.80 0.21
N SER A 76 17.87 -8.85 1.01
CA SER A 76 17.36 -7.71 1.76
C SER A 76 17.33 -8.05 3.23
N GLU A 77 17.85 -7.15 4.05
CA GLU A 77 17.82 -7.24 5.50
C GLU A 77 17.36 -5.90 6.06
N GLY A 78 16.52 -5.93 7.08
CA GLY A 78 16.03 -4.71 7.67
C GLY A 78 15.24 -4.95 8.94
N GLN A 79 14.77 -3.86 9.49
CA GLN A 79 13.91 -3.87 10.66
C GLN A 79 12.80 -2.83 10.51
N SER A 80 11.64 -3.16 11.01
CA SER A 80 10.50 -2.24 11.11
C SER A 80 10.05 -2.18 12.56
N ASN A 81 9.97 -0.97 13.05
CA ASN A 81 9.45 -0.64 14.36
C ASN A 81 8.13 0.10 14.17
N ARG A 82 7.10 -0.25 14.95
CA ARG A 82 5.85 0.48 14.98
C ARG A 82 5.42 0.70 16.41
N TYR A 83 5.00 1.91 16.68
CA TYR A 83 4.40 2.33 17.93
C TYR A 83 3.04 2.95 17.62
N ASN A 84 2.00 2.48 18.28
CA ASN A 84 0.65 3.04 18.12
C ASN A 84 -0.03 3.16 19.47
N TRP A 85 -0.80 4.22 19.62
CA TRP A 85 -1.65 4.37 20.79
C TRP A 85 -2.93 5.13 20.43
N MET A 86 -3.96 4.85 21.21
CA MET A 86 -5.25 5.50 21.13
C MET A 86 -5.77 5.76 22.54
N MET A 87 -6.29 6.93 22.74
CA MET A 87 -7.00 7.32 23.95
C MET A 87 -8.36 7.88 23.55
N GLY A 88 -9.39 7.47 24.27
CA GLY A 88 -10.74 7.96 24.04
C GLY A 88 -11.46 8.23 25.36
N ILE A 89 -12.27 9.27 25.34
CA ILE A 89 -13.17 9.65 26.43
C ILE A 89 -14.58 9.63 25.86
N MET A 90 -15.48 8.90 26.47
CA MET A 90 -16.90 8.85 26.11
C MET A 90 -17.74 9.27 27.32
N ARG A 91 -18.64 10.23 27.10
CA ARG A 91 -19.57 10.70 28.13
C ARG A 91 -21.00 10.58 27.69
N ARG A 92 -21.85 9.97 28.52
CA ARG A 92 -23.30 10.00 28.37
C ARG A 92 -23.81 11.34 28.87
N LEU A 93 -24.50 12.11 28.01
CA LEU A 93 -24.95 13.44 28.30
C LEU A 93 -26.30 13.45 29.02
N ASN A 94 -27.17 12.44 28.77
CA ASN A 94 -28.50 12.38 29.37
C ASN A 94 -28.97 10.92 29.54
N GLU A 95 -30.10 10.74 30.23
CA GLU A 95 -30.75 9.45 30.48
C GLU A 95 -31.23 8.75 29.19
N LYS A 96 -31.50 9.51 28.12
CA LYS A 96 -31.92 8.97 26.81
C LYS A 96 -30.79 8.27 26.08
N GLY A 97 -29.55 8.37 26.58
CA GLY A 97 -28.39 7.70 26.00
C GLY A 97 -27.65 8.48 24.93
N THR A 98 -27.86 9.82 24.87
CA THR A 98 -27.03 10.71 24.03
C THR A 98 -25.58 10.64 24.53
N THR A 99 -24.63 10.41 23.62
CA THR A 99 -23.20 10.31 23.96
C THR A 99 -22.37 11.28 23.14
N LEU A 100 -21.34 11.82 23.80
CA LEU A 100 -20.27 12.57 23.18
C LEU A 100 -18.95 11.85 23.48
N GLY A 101 -18.14 11.64 22.45
CA GLY A 101 -16.82 11.04 22.56
C GLY A 101 -15.75 11.93 21.97
N LEU A 102 -14.59 11.93 22.59
CA LEU A 102 -13.34 12.48 22.09
C LEU A 102 -12.35 11.32 21.91
N ASN A 103 -11.65 11.28 20.81
CA ASN A 103 -10.60 10.29 20.56
C ASN A 103 -9.35 10.94 20.00
N ILE A 104 -8.20 10.48 20.47
CA ILE A 104 -6.88 10.85 19.98
C ILE A 104 -6.15 9.55 19.66
N GLN A 105 -5.56 9.49 18.50
CA GLN A 105 -4.78 8.34 18.06
C GLN A 105 -3.49 8.82 17.40
N SER A 106 -2.40 8.10 17.68
CA SER A 106 -1.12 8.27 16.98
C SER A 106 -0.59 6.92 16.53
N SER A 107 0.05 6.91 15.40
CA SER A 107 0.82 5.76 14.92
C SER A 107 2.11 6.26 14.29
N ASP A 108 3.22 5.77 14.81
CA ASP A 108 4.57 6.02 14.33
C ASP A 108 5.17 4.70 13.86
N SER A 109 5.79 4.71 12.69
CA SER A 109 6.62 3.59 12.25
C SER A 109 7.90 4.10 11.60
N TRP A 110 8.98 3.41 11.88
CA TRP A 110 10.28 3.67 11.27
C TRP A 110 11.00 2.37 11.03
N GLY A 111 11.81 2.35 10.02
CA GLY A 111 12.60 1.18 9.66
C GLY A 111 13.74 1.56 8.76
N ASP A 112 14.75 0.72 8.78
CA ASP A 112 15.84 0.74 7.84
C ASP A 112 15.83 -0.59 7.10
N ASN A 113 15.90 -0.51 5.78
CA ASN A 113 16.04 -1.68 4.93
C ASN A 113 17.30 -1.50 4.07
N GLU A 114 18.17 -2.48 4.12
CA GLU A 114 19.36 -2.56 3.31
C GLU A 114 19.22 -3.75 2.35
N SER A 115 19.58 -3.56 1.10
CA SER A 115 19.52 -4.64 0.14
C SER A 115 20.70 -4.62 -0.84
N PHE A 116 21.15 -5.83 -1.18
CA PHE A 116 22.10 -6.09 -2.25
C PHE A 116 21.30 -6.61 -3.45
N SER A 117 21.60 -6.08 -4.63
CA SER A 117 20.97 -6.48 -5.87
C SER A 117 22.05 -6.70 -6.93
N LEU A 118 22.16 -7.92 -7.41
CA LEU A 118 23.01 -8.29 -8.53
C LEU A 118 22.11 -8.62 -9.71
N SER A 119 22.32 -7.94 -10.83
CA SER A 119 21.58 -8.18 -12.07
C SER A 119 22.56 -8.32 -13.23
N LYS A 120 22.40 -9.40 -14.00
CA LYS A 120 23.12 -9.67 -15.23
C LYS A 120 22.12 -9.84 -16.33
N THR A 121 22.06 -8.91 -17.27
CA THR A 121 21.14 -8.95 -18.41
C THR A 121 21.93 -9.04 -19.70
N THR A 122 21.69 -10.07 -20.49
CA THR A 122 22.24 -10.25 -21.83
C THR A 122 21.19 -9.86 -22.85
N TYR A 123 21.51 -8.95 -23.75
CA TYR A 123 20.68 -8.50 -24.86
C TYR A 123 21.19 -9.16 -26.15
N PHE A 124 20.44 -10.07 -26.74
CA PHE A 124 20.85 -10.83 -27.93
C PHE A 124 20.75 -10.02 -29.21
N ARG A 125 19.96 -8.94 -29.20
CA ARG A 125 19.75 -8.06 -30.35
C ARG A 125 20.64 -6.82 -30.35
N LEU A 126 21.21 -6.48 -29.21
CA LEU A 126 22.17 -5.41 -29.08
C LEU A 126 23.58 -6.00 -29.06
N LYS A 127 24.47 -5.43 -29.88
CA LYS A 127 25.86 -5.87 -29.92
C LYS A 127 26.78 -4.83 -29.28
N ASP A 128 27.80 -5.31 -28.62
CA ASP A 128 28.89 -4.47 -28.12
C ASP A 128 29.81 -4.01 -29.27
N LYS A 129 30.85 -3.24 -28.95
CA LYS A 129 31.82 -2.73 -29.92
C LYS A 129 32.64 -3.86 -30.60
N GLN A 130 32.70 -5.04 -30.04
CA GLN A 130 33.37 -6.23 -30.53
C GLN A 130 32.45 -7.16 -31.32
N GLY A 131 31.12 -6.84 -31.41
CA GLY A 131 30.13 -7.65 -32.10
C GLY A 131 29.50 -8.77 -31.25
N ASN A 132 29.86 -8.87 -29.96
CA ASN A 132 29.24 -9.83 -29.04
C ASN A 132 27.89 -9.32 -28.53
N ASP A 133 27.08 -10.20 -27.93
CA ASP A 133 25.84 -9.82 -27.27
C ASP A 133 26.10 -8.80 -26.17
N SER A 134 25.30 -7.73 -26.10
CA SER A 134 25.50 -6.69 -25.13
C SER A 134 25.14 -7.18 -23.73
N LEU A 135 26.04 -6.96 -22.79
CA LEU A 135 25.89 -7.38 -21.40
C LEU A 135 25.75 -6.15 -20.49
N LEU A 136 24.64 -6.08 -19.76
CA LEU A 136 24.45 -5.14 -18.68
C LEU A 136 24.65 -5.86 -17.35
N TYR A 137 25.67 -5.45 -16.61
CA TYR A 137 25.98 -5.96 -15.29
C TYR A 137 25.80 -4.84 -14.26
N ARG A 138 25.05 -5.12 -13.20
CA ARG A 138 24.85 -4.20 -12.08
C ARG A 138 25.04 -4.95 -10.77
N ASN A 139 25.82 -4.42 -9.89
CA ASN A 139 25.98 -4.87 -8.52
C ASN A 139 25.73 -3.68 -7.60
N GLN A 140 24.57 -3.65 -6.95
CA GLN A 140 24.09 -2.48 -6.23
C GLN A 140 23.85 -2.79 -4.76
N TYR A 141 24.18 -1.83 -3.92
CA TYR A 141 23.73 -1.74 -2.55
C TYR A 141 22.74 -0.61 -2.41
N LEU A 142 21.60 -0.88 -1.75
CA LEU A 142 20.53 0.07 -1.54
C LEU A 142 20.27 0.23 -0.05
N LYS A 143 20.19 1.47 0.40
CA LYS A 143 19.80 1.81 1.76
C LYS A 143 18.50 2.61 1.74
N SER A 144 17.45 2.08 2.39
CA SER A 144 16.09 2.61 2.30
C SER A 144 15.50 2.88 3.68
N PRO A 145 15.88 4.00 4.33
CA PRO A 145 15.26 4.41 5.58
C PRO A 145 13.85 4.95 5.34
N GLN A 146 12.90 4.45 6.12
CA GLN A 146 11.49 4.83 6.06
C GLN A 146 11.00 5.39 7.39
N LYS A 147 10.15 6.38 7.34
CA LYS A 147 9.48 6.92 8.54
C LYS A 147 8.06 7.34 8.19
N ASN A 148 7.10 6.84 8.96
CA ASN A 148 5.70 7.22 8.87
C ASN A 148 5.22 7.71 10.23
N ASN A 149 4.50 8.81 10.24
CA ASN A 149 3.87 9.36 11.43
C ASN A 149 2.43 9.76 11.08
N SER A 150 1.47 9.37 11.89
CA SER A 150 0.09 9.76 11.71
C SER A 150 -0.57 10.13 13.03
N TRP A 151 -1.42 11.15 12.96
CA TRP A 151 -2.26 11.62 14.06
C TRP A 151 -3.70 11.70 13.60
N ARG A 152 -4.60 11.33 14.50
CA ARG A 152 -6.03 11.53 14.35
C ARG A 152 -6.62 12.06 15.65
N VAL A 153 -7.36 13.15 15.55
CA VAL A 153 -8.14 13.72 16.67
C VAL A 153 -9.58 13.83 16.21
N GLY A 154 -10.49 13.27 16.99
CA GLY A 154 -11.88 13.18 16.57
C GLY A 154 -12.90 13.42 17.68
N ILE A 155 -14.07 13.87 17.26
CA ILE A 155 -15.25 14.03 18.09
C ILE A 155 -16.35 13.16 17.48
N ASN A 156 -17.03 12.37 18.32
CA ASN A 156 -18.13 11.49 17.93
C ASN A 156 -19.35 11.85 18.76
N PHE A 157 -20.47 12.00 18.07
CA PHE A 157 -21.77 12.27 18.69
C PHE A 157 -22.75 11.18 18.29
N THR A 158 -23.48 10.64 19.28
CA THR A 158 -24.55 9.68 19.03
C THR A 158 -25.82 10.14 19.73
N GLN A 159 -26.92 10.23 18.99
CA GLN A 159 -28.23 10.62 19.46
C GLN A 159 -29.22 9.47 19.24
N PRO A 160 -29.73 8.83 20.28
CA PRO A 160 -30.88 7.93 20.18
C PRO A 160 -32.13 8.72 19.76
N ILE A 161 -32.88 8.17 18.81
CA ILE A 161 -34.16 8.70 18.34
C ILE A 161 -35.23 7.62 18.63
N GLY A 162 -35.95 7.78 19.73
CA GLY A 162 -36.82 6.72 20.22
C GLY A 162 -36.06 5.49 20.69
N LYS A 163 -36.67 4.30 20.59
CA LYS A 163 -36.10 3.04 21.07
C LYS A 163 -35.32 2.24 20.02
N LYS A 164 -35.48 2.57 18.74
CA LYS A 164 -35.02 1.73 17.63
C LYS A 164 -34.00 2.43 16.71
N MET A 165 -33.85 3.73 16.84
CA MET A 165 -33.05 4.52 15.92
C MET A 165 -31.91 5.24 16.64
N HIS A 166 -30.79 5.41 15.94
CA HIS A 166 -29.65 6.19 16.40
C HIS A 166 -29.11 7.02 15.23
N PHE A 167 -28.95 8.29 15.47
CA PHE A 167 -28.19 9.17 14.60
C PHE A 167 -26.75 9.26 15.11
N ARG A 168 -25.78 9.26 14.21
CA ARG A 168 -24.36 9.43 14.51
C ARG A 168 -23.76 10.52 13.65
N ALA A 169 -22.95 11.36 14.24
CA ALA A 169 -22.10 12.30 13.54
C ALA A 169 -20.68 12.21 14.11
N ALA A 170 -19.70 12.22 13.23
CA ALA A 170 -18.31 12.21 13.63
C ALA A 170 -17.53 13.20 12.77
N TYR A 171 -16.60 13.88 13.42
CA TYR A 171 -15.58 14.68 12.77
C TYR A 171 -14.22 14.23 13.26
N ASN A 172 -13.28 13.98 12.33
CA ASN A 172 -11.90 13.70 12.66
C ASN A 172 -10.99 14.60 11.81
N TRP A 173 -10.04 15.23 12.48
CA TRP A 173 -8.87 15.78 11.83
C TRP A 173 -7.80 14.71 11.81
N ASN A 174 -7.18 14.51 10.65
CA ASN A 174 -6.09 13.56 10.48
C ASN A 174 -4.91 14.21 9.76
N THR A 175 -3.71 13.82 10.15
CA THR A 175 -2.49 14.18 9.45
C THR A 175 -1.63 12.93 9.32
N HIS A 176 -1.01 12.79 8.17
CA HIS A 176 -0.08 11.70 7.88
C HIS A 176 1.17 12.28 7.23
N TYR A 177 2.33 11.94 7.77
CA TYR A 177 3.63 12.26 7.24
C TYR A 177 4.36 10.98 6.88
N GLU A 178 4.89 10.92 5.69
CA GLU A 178 5.64 9.80 5.15
C GLU A 178 6.97 10.30 4.58
N ARG A 179 8.03 9.61 4.94
CA ARG A 179 9.36 9.79 4.37
C ARG A 179 9.84 8.44 3.88
N ASP A 180 10.14 8.38 2.60
CA ASP A 180 10.67 7.20 1.93
C ASP A 180 11.90 7.62 1.11
N ASN A 181 13.07 7.26 1.61
CA ASN A 181 14.33 7.57 0.96
C ASN A 181 14.96 6.27 0.46
N ARG A 182 15.69 6.36 -0.63
CA ARG A 182 16.52 5.29 -1.15
C ARG A 182 17.84 5.88 -1.63
N ASP A 183 18.93 5.49 -1.00
CA ASP A 183 20.28 5.76 -1.46
C ASP A 183 20.81 4.52 -2.17
N THR A 184 21.28 4.69 -3.41
CA THR A 184 21.75 3.61 -4.28
C THR A 184 23.26 3.77 -4.53
N TYR A 185 23.99 2.68 -4.33
CA TYR A 185 25.43 2.61 -4.52
C TYR A 185 25.73 1.53 -5.57
N GLU A 186 26.46 1.88 -6.62
CA GLU A 186 26.95 0.94 -7.63
C GLU A 186 28.30 0.38 -7.21
N LEU A 187 28.35 -0.93 -7.01
CA LEU A 187 29.54 -1.62 -6.50
C LEU A 187 30.39 -2.26 -7.60
N SER A 188 29.87 -2.41 -8.82
CA SER A 188 30.54 -3.16 -9.90
C SER A 188 31.90 -2.61 -10.32
N SER A 189 32.15 -1.32 -10.07
CA SER A 189 33.44 -0.65 -10.37
C SER A 189 34.42 -0.61 -9.19
N LEU A 190 34.03 -1.08 -8.02
CA LEU A 190 34.84 -1.01 -6.80
C LEU A 190 35.66 -2.29 -6.59
N ALA A 191 36.91 -2.11 -6.11
CA ALA A 191 37.74 -3.24 -5.76
C ALA A 191 37.11 -4.09 -4.62
N LYS A 192 37.19 -5.42 -4.73
CA LYS A 192 36.58 -6.38 -3.77
C LYS A 192 35.05 -6.46 -3.81
N SER A 193 34.41 -6.09 -4.92
CA SER A 193 32.97 -6.28 -5.09
C SER A 193 32.55 -7.69 -5.51
N ASP A 194 33.47 -8.65 -5.51
CA ASP A 194 33.26 -9.99 -6.10
C ASP A 194 32.38 -10.91 -5.24
N VAL A 195 32.19 -10.57 -3.96
CA VAL A 195 31.35 -11.35 -3.05
C VAL A 195 30.00 -10.69 -2.89
N PHE A 196 28.96 -11.36 -3.37
CA PHE A 196 27.60 -10.86 -3.24
C PHE A 196 27.16 -10.75 -1.78
N GLY A 197 26.70 -9.56 -1.39
CA GLY A 197 26.21 -9.29 -0.03
C GLY A 197 27.27 -8.78 0.94
N GLU A 198 28.48 -8.46 0.47
CA GLU A 198 29.51 -7.79 1.24
C GLU A 198 29.72 -6.35 0.74
N LEU A 199 29.92 -5.41 1.68
CA LEU A 199 30.22 -4.02 1.36
C LEU A 199 31.73 -3.81 1.28
N PRO A 200 32.26 -3.29 0.15
CA PRO A 200 33.62 -2.78 0.08
C PRO A 200 33.84 -1.64 1.08
N PRO A 201 35.04 -1.44 1.66
CA PRO A 201 35.28 -0.37 2.62
C PRO A 201 35.00 1.04 2.10
N ASP A 202 35.07 1.23 0.80
CA ASP A 202 34.87 2.50 0.10
C ASP A 202 33.57 2.54 -0.73
N TYR A 203 32.55 1.75 -0.36
CA TYR A 203 31.29 1.64 -1.08
C TYR A 203 30.60 3.00 -1.32
N GLU A 204 30.83 3.98 -0.44
CA GLU A 204 30.24 5.32 -0.55
C GLU A 204 30.65 6.06 -1.83
N LYS A 205 31.84 5.72 -2.41
CA LYS A 205 32.27 6.25 -3.69
C LYS A 205 31.39 5.80 -4.87
N GLY A 206 30.69 4.69 -4.69
CA GLY A 206 29.73 4.16 -5.65
C GLY A 206 28.36 4.84 -5.60
N TYR A 207 28.15 5.92 -4.84
CA TYR A 207 26.86 6.60 -4.75
C TYR A 207 26.39 7.09 -6.10
N VAL A 208 25.15 6.74 -6.47
CA VAL A 208 24.53 7.11 -7.75
C VAL A 208 23.30 7.98 -7.50
N ASP A 209 23.49 9.30 -7.63
CA ASP A 209 22.42 10.29 -7.38
C ASP A 209 21.20 10.07 -8.29
N SER A 210 21.39 9.71 -9.56
CA SER A 210 20.31 9.46 -10.51
C SER A 210 19.45 8.23 -10.22
N LEU A 211 19.95 7.29 -9.43
CA LEU A 211 19.21 6.09 -8.97
C LEU A 211 18.75 6.22 -7.52
N SER A 212 19.15 7.29 -6.84
CA SER A 212 18.77 7.58 -5.47
C SER A 212 17.52 8.45 -5.46
N ASN A 213 16.63 8.18 -4.51
CA ASN A 213 15.33 8.83 -4.38
C ASN A 213 15.11 9.35 -2.97
N ARG A 214 14.63 10.56 -2.85
CA ARG A 214 14.17 11.15 -1.59
C ARG A 214 12.74 11.63 -1.77
N SER A 215 11.83 11.04 -1.01
CA SER A 215 10.40 11.32 -1.09
C SER A 215 9.84 11.70 0.27
N HIS A 216 9.15 12.81 0.31
CA HIS A 216 8.43 13.30 1.48
C HIS A 216 6.97 13.55 1.08
N SER A 217 6.05 13.02 1.85
CA SER A 217 4.62 13.24 1.64
C SER A 217 3.97 13.68 2.94
N ARG A 218 3.11 14.70 2.87
CA ARG A 218 2.28 15.13 3.98
C ARG A 218 0.84 15.25 3.54
N THR A 219 -0.04 14.53 4.23
CA THR A 219 -1.49 14.60 4.02
C THR A 219 -2.14 15.20 5.26
N ASN A 220 -3.03 16.17 5.06
CA ASN A 220 -3.92 16.70 6.09
C ASN A 220 -5.35 16.56 5.59
N GLY A 221 -6.20 15.95 6.39
CA GLY A 221 -7.59 15.66 6.03
C GLY A 221 -8.57 15.96 7.15
N HIS A 222 -9.80 16.22 6.75
CA HIS A 222 -10.96 16.46 7.62
C HIS A 222 -12.03 15.43 7.26
N ASP A 223 -12.22 14.43 8.10
CA ASP A 223 -13.14 13.34 7.88
C ASP A 223 -14.46 13.63 8.58
N LEU A 224 -15.50 13.88 7.80
CA LEU A 224 -16.86 14.10 8.26
C LEU A 224 -17.66 12.83 7.97
N ASN A 225 -18.27 12.25 9.00
CA ASN A 225 -19.12 11.07 8.85
C ASN A 225 -20.47 11.30 9.50
N VAL A 226 -21.53 11.04 8.75
CA VAL A 226 -22.90 11.08 9.25
C VAL A 226 -23.53 9.72 8.99
N GLY A 227 -24.17 9.17 10.01
CA GLY A 227 -24.75 7.84 9.95
C GLY A 227 -26.08 7.73 10.68
N PHE A 228 -26.85 6.76 10.24
CA PHE A 228 -28.14 6.42 10.78
C PHE A 228 -28.23 4.91 10.99
N ASN A 229 -28.67 4.49 12.19
CA ASN A 229 -28.93 3.09 12.49
C ASN A 229 -30.39 2.91 12.90
N TYR A 230 -31.02 1.91 12.35
CA TYR A 230 -32.31 1.41 12.80
C TYR A 230 -32.20 -0.07 13.13
N SER A 231 -32.80 -0.51 14.23
CA SER A 231 -32.81 -1.92 14.60
C SER A 231 -34.09 -2.28 15.32
N ASP A 232 -34.77 -3.30 14.80
CA ASP A 232 -35.87 -3.98 15.48
C ASP A 232 -35.75 -5.50 15.31
N ASP A 233 -36.80 -6.26 15.69
CA ASP A 233 -36.78 -7.73 15.62
C ASP A 233 -36.69 -8.28 14.19
N THR A 234 -37.07 -7.49 13.20
CA THR A 234 -37.16 -7.88 11.79
C THR A 234 -36.10 -7.19 10.93
N TRP A 235 -35.82 -5.92 11.17
CA TRP A 235 -34.96 -5.09 10.35
C TRP A 235 -33.76 -4.56 11.12
N MET A 236 -32.62 -4.58 10.48
CA MET A 236 -31.43 -3.82 10.87
C MET A 236 -30.94 -3.03 9.67
N VAL A 237 -30.87 -1.72 9.82
CA VAL A 237 -30.40 -0.79 8.79
C VAL A 237 -29.26 0.03 9.37
N ASN A 238 -28.16 0.10 8.66
CA ASN A 238 -27.06 0.99 8.95
C ASN A 238 -26.71 1.72 7.64
N ALA A 239 -26.86 3.01 7.62
CA ALA A 239 -26.51 3.86 6.50
C ALA A 239 -25.58 4.96 6.97
N SER A 240 -24.49 5.21 6.26
CA SER A 240 -23.58 6.32 6.55
C SER A 240 -22.96 6.90 5.29
N LEU A 241 -22.57 8.17 5.38
CA LEU A 241 -21.83 8.89 4.37
C LEU A 241 -20.61 9.53 5.02
N GLY A 242 -19.43 9.13 4.58
CA GLY A 242 -18.16 9.78 4.88
C GLY A 242 -17.77 10.73 3.76
N ILE A 243 -17.28 11.91 4.13
CA ILE A 243 -16.74 12.92 3.21
C ILE A 243 -15.41 13.39 3.81
N THR A 244 -14.32 13.24 3.04
CA THR A 244 -12.99 13.59 3.50
C THR A 244 -12.31 14.56 2.54
N PRO A 245 -12.52 15.89 2.68
CA PRO A 245 -11.64 16.86 2.03
C PRO A 245 -10.23 16.73 2.60
N GLN A 246 -9.24 16.65 1.72
CA GLN A 246 -7.85 16.50 2.09
C GLN A 246 -6.90 17.28 1.20
N ARG A 247 -5.78 17.68 1.77
CA ARG A 247 -4.64 18.27 1.07
C ARG A 247 -3.44 17.37 1.25
N ARG A 248 -2.85 16.96 0.13
CA ARG A 248 -1.62 16.17 0.09
C ARG A 248 -0.53 16.96 -0.62
N THR A 249 0.59 17.17 0.05
CA THR A 249 1.81 17.75 -0.50
C THR A 249 2.85 16.66 -0.62
N ILE A 250 3.55 16.64 -1.73
CA ILE A 250 4.51 15.61 -2.09
C ILE A 250 5.73 16.31 -2.67
N GLU A 251 6.88 16.00 -2.11
CA GLU A 251 8.18 16.44 -2.60
C GLU A 251 8.98 15.18 -2.95
N ARG A 252 9.51 15.12 -4.16
CA ARG A 252 10.37 14.03 -4.60
C ARG A 252 11.58 14.57 -5.33
N LYS A 253 12.76 14.07 -4.94
CA LYS A 253 14.02 14.34 -5.61
C LYS A 253 14.64 13.03 -6.07
N MET A 254 15.03 12.96 -7.33
CA MET A 254 15.75 11.84 -7.94
C MET A 254 16.84 12.41 -8.84
N GLY A 255 18.09 12.32 -8.41
CA GLY A 255 19.18 13.00 -9.08
C GLY A 255 18.95 14.50 -9.16
N LYS A 256 19.06 15.04 -10.38
CA LYS A 256 18.80 16.45 -10.68
C LYS A 256 17.30 16.77 -10.86
N LEU A 257 16.46 15.75 -10.92
CA LEU A 257 15.02 15.93 -11.07
C LEU A 257 14.41 16.22 -9.70
N TYR A 258 13.62 17.28 -9.64
CA TYR A 258 12.85 17.67 -8.47
C TYR A 258 11.40 17.90 -8.87
N ALA A 259 10.48 17.33 -8.11
CA ALA A 259 9.06 17.55 -8.28
C ALA A 259 8.43 17.87 -6.92
N ASP A 260 7.68 18.96 -6.88
CA ASP A 260 6.83 19.36 -5.76
C ASP A 260 5.39 19.52 -6.27
N THR A 261 4.48 18.85 -5.62
CA THR A 261 3.08 18.85 -6.04
C THR A 261 2.18 18.90 -4.83
N THR A 262 1.19 19.79 -4.88
CA THR A 262 0.11 19.85 -3.90
C THR A 262 -1.22 19.51 -4.55
N MET A 263 -1.89 18.49 -4.02
CA MET A 263 -3.20 18.04 -4.47
C MET A 263 -4.25 18.36 -3.41
N ARG A 264 -5.44 18.74 -3.86
CA ARG A 264 -6.63 18.87 -3.02
C ARG A 264 -7.69 17.96 -3.58
N THR A 265 -8.19 17.06 -2.76
CA THR A 265 -9.18 16.05 -3.17
C THR A 265 -10.28 15.95 -2.14
N ILE A 266 -11.42 15.40 -2.56
CA ILE A 266 -12.52 15.05 -1.67
C ILE A 266 -12.83 13.58 -1.89
N ASP A 267 -12.69 12.79 -0.83
CA ASP A 267 -13.02 11.37 -0.86
C ASP A 267 -14.44 11.15 -0.31
N TYR A 268 -15.17 10.24 -0.95
CA TYR A 268 -16.52 9.86 -0.56
C TYR A 268 -16.55 8.39 -0.15
N GLN A 269 -17.25 8.11 0.95
CA GLN A 269 -17.37 6.77 1.53
C GLN A 269 -18.83 6.50 1.94
N PRO A 270 -19.74 6.30 0.99
CA PRO A 270 -21.11 5.85 1.30
C PRO A 270 -21.11 4.38 1.71
N MET A 271 -21.87 4.05 2.74
CA MET A 271 -22.10 2.68 3.19
C MET A 271 -23.57 2.44 3.52
N ILE A 272 -24.10 1.33 3.06
CA ILE A 272 -25.43 0.86 3.41
C ILE A 272 -25.32 -0.62 3.77
N TRP A 273 -25.77 -0.94 4.97
CA TRP A 273 -25.97 -2.31 5.39
C TRP A 273 -27.42 -2.49 5.80
N LEU A 274 -28.11 -3.40 5.13
CA LEU A 274 -29.50 -3.75 5.37
C LEU A 274 -29.58 -5.24 5.70
N SER A 275 -30.26 -5.60 6.77
CA SER A 275 -30.54 -6.99 7.10
C SER A 275 -32.00 -7.15 7.51
N TRP A 276 -32.67 -8.02 6.79
CA TRP A 276 -34.03 -8.46 7.10
C TRP A 276 -33.99 -9.89 7.67
N ARG A 277 -34.68 -10.10 8.77
CA ARG A 277 -34.78 -11.40 9.41
C ARG A 277 -36.21 -11.69 9.78
N LYS A 278 -36.72 -12.83 9.30
CA LYS A 278 -38.05 -13.31 9.67
C LYS A 278 -38.00 -14.82 9.86
N LYS A 279 -38.41 -15.30 11.06
CA LYS A 279 -38.35 -16.73 11.44
C LYS A 279 -36.93 -17.29 11.25
N LYS A 280 -36.77 -18.20 10.29
CA LYS A 280 -35.51 -18.90 9.98
C LYS A 280 -34.79 -18.33 8.76
N MET A 281 -35.31 -17.25 8.17
CA MET A 281 -34.75 -16.58 6.99
C MET A 281 -34.06 -15.29 7.37
N ARG A 282 -32.92 -15.04 6.72
CA ARG A 282 -32.19 -13.78 6.75
C ARG A 282 -31.79 -13.39 5.33
N VAL A 283 -32.05 -12.16 4.99
CA VAL A 283 -31.54 -11.52 3.77
C VAL A 283 -30.72 -10.32 4.20
N SER A 284 -29.52 -10.16 3.67
CA SER A 284 -28.71 -8.97 3.92
C SER A 284 -28.14 -8.40 2.64
N LEU A 285 -28.14 -7.08 2.56
CA LEU A 285 -27.49 -6.27 1.53
C LEU A 285 -26.35 -5.48 2.19
N ASN A 286 -25.17 -5.55 1.62
CA ASN A 286 -24.06 -4.70 1.98
C ASN A 286 -23.61 -3.94 0.73
N TYR A 287 -23.61 -2.63 0.81
CA TYR A 287 -23.05 -1.73 -0.20
C TYR A 287 -22.00 -0.84 0.43
N ASN A 288 -20.83 -0.76 -0.20
CA ASN A 288 -19.73 0.13 0.17
C ASN A 288 -19.24 0.84 -1.10
N GLY A 289 -19.22 2.15 -1.07
CA GLY A 289 -18.55 2.99 -2.03
C GLY A 289 -17.28 3.60 -1.40
N ARG A 290 -16.23 3.75 -2.18
CA ARG A 290 -15.04 4.47 -1.70
C ARG A 290 -14.26 5.11 -2.83
N THR A 291 -13.82 6.32 -2.60
CA THR A 291 -12.81 6.97 -3.42
C THR A 291 -11.42 6.39 -3.11
N ARG A 292 -10.62 6.19 -4.14
CA ARG A 292 -9.19 5.85 -4.04
C ARG A 292 -8.40 6.86 -4.87
N GLN A 293 -7.38 7.43 -4.26
CA GLN A 293 -6.46 8.31 -4.96
C GLN A 293 -5.41 7.48 -5.70
N PRO A 294 -4.97 7.91 -6.90
CA PRO A 294 -3.79 7.34 -7.53
C PRO A 294 -2.59 7.40 -6.59
N SER A 295 -1.68 6.44 -6.72
CA SER A 295 -0.45 6.46 -5.92
C SER A 295 0.42 7.67 -6.31
N LEU A 296 1.34 8.00 -5.44
CA LEU A 296 2.29 9.08 -5.72
C LEU A 296 3.15 8.80 -6.96
N SER A 297 3.64 7.56 -7.07
CA SER A 297 4.43 7.12 -8.23
C SER A 297 3.64 7.22 -9.53
N ASP A 298 2.33 6.93 -9.49
CA ASP A 298 1.49 7.00 -10.68
C ASP A 298 1.27 8.43 -11.19
N LEU A 299 1.29 9.41 -10.29
CA LEU A 299 1.05 10.83 -10.61
C LEU A 299 2.30 11.59 -11.00
N MET A 300 3.47 11.16 -10.56
CA MET A 300 4.71 11.89 -10.83
C MET A 300 5.26 11.60 -12.22
N PRO A 301 5.44 12.62 -13.09
CA PRO A 301 5.97 12.44 -14.45
C PRO A 301 7.48 12.17 -14.46
N LEU A 302 8.01 11.58 -13.41
CA LEU A 302 9.40 11.17 -13.30
C LEU A 302 9.58 9.77 -13.86
N THR A 303 10.60 9.60 -14.69
CA THR A 303 10.96 8.29 -15.23
C THR A 303 11.84 7.56 -14.23
N ASP A 304 11.37 6.42 -13.74
CA ASP A 304 12.16 5.50 -12.92
C ASP A 304 12.76 4.42 -13.83
N ASN A 305 14.08 4.46 -13.99
CA ASN A 305 14.89 3.54 -14.79
C ASN A 305 15.80 2.66 -13.91
N SER A 306 15.49 2.54 -12.64
CA SER A 306 16.26 1.71 -11.70
C SER A 306 16.29 0.24 -12.12
N ASN A 307 15.25 -0.25 -12.79
CA ASN A 307 15.27 -1.50 -13.52
C ASN A 307 15.29 -1.22 -15.03
N PRO A 308 16.38 -1.55 -15.75
CA PRO A 308 16.48 -1.27 -17.19
C PRO A 308 15.47 -1.99 -18.07
N LEU A 309 14.97 -3.14 -17.61
CA LEU A 309 13.94 -3.90 -18.30
C LEU A 309 12.52 -3.43 -17.97
N TYR A 310 12.38 -2.49 -17.03
CA TYR A 310 11.08 -2.04 -16.54
C TYR A 310 11.15 -0.54 -16.20
N ILE A 311 11.11 0.28 -17.23
CA ILE A 311 11.11 1.74 -17.08
C ILE A 311 9.67 2.19 -16.83
N THR A 312 9.43 2.87 -15.72
CA THR A 312 8.10 3.36 -15.37
C THR A 312 8.05 4.89 -15.40
N ARG A 313 6.91 5.41 -15.83
CA ARG A 313 6.64 6.85 -15.82
C ARG A 313 5.22 7.11 -15.35
N GLY A 314 5.05 8.01 -14.39
CA GLY A 314 3.75 8.42 -13.91
C GLY A 314 3.03 9.39 -14.85
N ASN A 315 1.71 9.48 -14.69
CA ASN A 315 0.83 10.39 -15.42
C ASN A 315 0.13 11.35 -14.42
N PRO A 316 0.43 12.66 -14.45
CA PRO A 316 -0.16 13.64 -13.55
C PRO A 316 -1.66 13.87 -13.78
N ASP A 317 -2.19 13.49 -14.94
CA ASP A 317 -3.60 13.69 -15.32
C ASP A 317 -4.53 12.58 -14.82
N LEU A 318 -4.03 11.61 -14.07
CA LEU A 318 -4.83 10.54 -13.50
C LEU A 318 -5.90 11.09 -12.55
N LYS A 319 -7.12 10.62 -12.75
CA LYS A 319 -8.27 10.98 -11.90
C LYS A 319 -8.39 10.00 -10.74
N GLN A 320 -9.01 10.46 -9.68
CA GLN A 320 -9.40 9.60 -8.56
C GLN A 320 -10.34 8.49 -9.03
N MET A 321 -10.12 7.28 -8.56
CA MET A 321 -10.95 6.12 -8.79
C MET A 321 -12.09 6.09 -7.78
N PHE A 322 -13.27 5.64 -8.20
CA PHE A 322 -14.35 5.32 -7.29
C PHE A 322 -14.75 3.86 -7.43
N ALA A 323 -14.68 3.12 -6.33
CA ALA A 323 -15.01 1.70 -6.28
C ALA A 323 -16.35 1.49 -5.58
N HIS A 324 -17.28 0.82 -6.26
CA HIS A 324 -18.53 0.34 -5.72
C HIS A 324 -18.39 -1.16 -5.43
N SER A 325 -18.78 -1.59 -4.24
CA SER A 325 -18.85 -3.00 -3.88
C SER A 325 -20.23 -3.31 -3.30
N MET A 326 -20.91 -4.30 -3.86
CA MET A 326 -22.20 -4.74 -3.39
C MET A 326 -22.21 -6.25 -3.14
N ARG A 327 -22.85 -6.65 -2.04
CA ARG A 327 -23.06 -8.07 -1.71
C ARG A 327 -24.46 -8.26 -1.15
N ILE A 328 -25.15 -9.26 -1.70
CA ILE A 328 -26.43 -9.74 -1.20
C ILE A 328 -26.23 -11.15 -0.67
N SER A 329 -26.73 -11.40 0.52
CA SER A 329 -26.64 -12.72 1.16
C SER A 329 -28.02 -13.19 1.59
N PHE A 330 -28.35 -14.43 1.29
CA PHE A 330 -29.55 -15.12 1.75
C PHE A 330 -29.16 -16.31 2.61
N GLN A 331 -29.86 -16.50 3.71
CA GLN A 331 -29.68 -17.66 4.60
C GLN A 331 -31.03 -18.18 5.08
N HIS A 332 -31.22 -19.49 5.01
CA HIS A 332 -32.35 -20.20 5.62
C HIS A 332 -31.83 -21.24 6.62
N SER A 333 -31.82 -20.89 7.92
CA SER A 333 -31.15 -21.67 8.97
C SER A 333 -31.73 -23.08 9.20
N LYS A 334 -33.06 -23.28 9.01
CA LYS A 334 -33.69 -24.61 9.19
C LYS A 334 -33.36 -25.58 8.05
N LYS A 335 -33.18 -25.06 6.82
CA LYS A 335 -32.91 -25.89 5.62
C LYS A 335 -31.41 -26.01 5.31
N GLY A 336 -30.55 -25.30 6.06
CA GLY A 336 -29.11 -25.26 5.78
C GLY A 336 -28.73 -24.60 4.45
N ILE A 337 -29.62 -23.75 3.88
CA ILE A 337 -29.41 -23.12 2.57
C ILE A 337 -28.75 -21.76 2.80
N SER A 338 -27.68 -21.47 2.08
CA SER A 338 -27.09 -20.13 1.98
C SER A 338 -26.74 -19.82 0.53
N ALA A 339 -26.97 -18.57 0.15
CA ALA A 339 -26.59 -18.04 -1.18
C ALA A 339 -25.99 -16.66 -1.01
N ASN A 340 -24.93 -16.36 -1.77
CA ASN A 340 -24.26 -15.07 -1.80
C ASN A 340 -24.08 -14.62 -3.25
N LEU A 341 -24.46 -13.39 -3.54
CA LEU A 341 -24.20 -12.72 -4.80
C LEU A 341 -23.42 -11.44 -4.52
N GLY A 342 -22.31 -11.19 -5.20
CA GLY A 342 -21.52 -9.99 -5.03
C GLY A 342 -20.92 -9.51 -6.33
N GLY A 343 -20.69 -8.20 -6.41
CA GLY A 343 -20.05 -7.56 -7.53
C GLY A 343 -19.28 -6.32 -7.11
N GLN A 344 -18.30 -5.95 -7.93
CA GLN A 344 -17.53 -4.74 -7.79
C GLN A 344 -17.51 -4.01 -9.14
N LEU A 345 -17.68 -2.69 -9.08
CA LEU A 345 -17.55 -1.80 -10.23
C LEU A 345 -16.54 -0.71 -9.86
N GLU A 346 -15.57 -0.50 -10.72
CA GLU A 346 -14.56 0.55 -10.55
C GLU A 346 -14.68 1.56 -11.70
N GLN A 347 -14.73 2.83 -11.34
CA GLN A 347 -14.70 3.95 -12.27
C GLN A 347 -13.32 4.60 -12.20
N ASN A 348 -12.75 4.98 -13.36
CA ASN A 348 -11.40 5.56 -13.50
C ASN A 348 -10.30 4.67 -12.90
N SER A 349 -10.37 3.37 -13.14
CA SER A 349 -9.35 2.41 -12.71
C SER A 349 -8.00 2.76 -13.35
N VAL A 350 -6.96 2.85 -12.53
CA VAL A 350 -5.59 3.08 -13.00
C VAL A 350 -5.03 1.75 -13.48
N THR A 351 -4.61 1.71 -14.74
CA THR A 351 -3.95 0.55 -15.37
C THR A 351 -2.60 0.96 -15.92
N GLN A 352 -1.64 0.05 -15.89
CA GLN A 352 -0.36 0.26 -16.55
C GLN A 352 -0.48 -0.16 -18.01
N VAL A 353 0.02 0.69 -18.89
CA VAL A 353 0.21 0.37 -20.31
C VAL A 353 1.67 -0.07 -20.46
N MET A 354 1.89 -1.28 -20.94
CA MET A 354 3.23 -1.76 -21.27
C MET A 354 3.53 -1.46 -22.73
N ILE A 355 4.66 -0.81 -22.97
CA ILE A 355 5.19 -0.54 -24.30
C ILE A 355 6.51 -1.30 -24.37
N TYR A 356 6.61 -2.23 -25.31
CA TYR A 356 7.82 -3.01 -25.52
C TYR A 356 8.72 -2.32 -26.51
N ASP A 357 9.98 -2.20 -26.17
CA ASP A 357 11.03 -1.81 -27.12
C ASP A 357 11.46 -3.04 -27.93
N ALA A 358 11.45 -2.92 -29.26
CA ALA A 358 11.75 -4.06 -30.13
C ALA A 358 13.22 -4.56 -30.05
N GLN A 359 14.13 -3.75 -29.49
CA GLN A 359 15.55 -4.11 -29.36
C GLN A 359 15.90 -4.62 -27.96
N THR A 360 15.24 -4.11 -26.93
CA THR A 360 15.57 -4.45 -25.53
C THR A 360 14.53 -5.33 -24.85
N GLY A 361 13.30 -5.41 -25.34
CA GLY A 361 12.21 -6.23 -24.86
C GLY A 361 11.29 -5.54 -23.88
#